data_427c43c79018b3fb14a7c647db59345f
#
_entry.id   427c43c79018b3fb14a7c647db59345f
#
_cell.length_a   1.000
_cell.length_b   1.000
_cell.length_c   1.000
_cell.angle_alpha   90.00
_cell.angle_beta   90.00
_cell.angle_gamma   90.00
#
_symmetry.space_group_name_H-M   'P 1'
#
loop_
_entity.id
_entity.type
_entity.pdbx_description
1 polymer ?
#
loop_
_entity_poly.entity_id
_entity_poly.type
_entity_poly.pdbx_seq_one_letter_code
_entity_poly.pdbx_strand_id
1 'polypeptide(L)'
;MATIEVDLAPIVEGQEITLKWRGNPVFIRHRTTKEIELAKSVKMEELKDPIARSANVKEGEPATDENRVVGSKENFLVMMGVCTHLGCVPFGNQGDYGVVEGHATSGGWFCPCHGSHYDTAGRIRRGPAPENLFVPKYEYLTDTKILIG
;
A
#
# COMPACT_ATOMS: atom_id res chain seq x y z
N MET A 1 -4.22 -2.58 21.91
CA MET A 1 -5.38 -3.16 21.21
C MET A 1 -4.91 -4.13 20.15
N ALA A 2 -5.30 -5.38 20.25
CA ALA A 2 -4.86 -6.41 19.30
C ALA A 2 -5.56 -6.33 17.94
N THR A 3 -6.79 -5.85 17.91
CA THR A 3 -7.59 -5.72 16.68
C THR A 3 -8.30 -4.39 16.63
N ILE A 4 -8.63 -3.96 15.41
CA ILE A 4 -9.45 -2.79 15.18
C ILE A 4 -10.40 -3.05 14.01
N GLU A 5 -11.68 -2.70 14.20
CA GLU A 5 -12.69 -2.81 13.15
C GLU A 5 -12.83 -1.46 12.45
N VAL A 6 -12.86 -1.47 11.12
CA VAL A 6 -12.96 -0.25 10.32
C VAL A 6 -14.11 -0.36 9.34
N ASP A 7 -14.96 0.67 9.31
CA ASP A 7 -16.00 0.80 8.30
C ASP A 7 -15.43 1.54 7.10
N LEU A 8 -15.41 0.88 5.95
CA LEU A 8 -14.88 1.43 4.71
C LEU A 8 -15.90 2.29 3.96
N ALA A 9 -17.19 2.17 4.28
CA ALA A 9 -18.24 2.85 3.53
C ALA A 9 -18.07 4.37 3.42
N PRO A 10 -17.60 5.09 4.47
CA PRO A 10 -17.39 6.54 4.37
C PRO A 10 -16.20 6.96 3.52
N ILE A 11 -15.30 6.03 3.16
CA ILE A 11 -14.10 6.36 2.41
C ILE A 11 -14.45 6.37 0.93
N VAL A 12 -14.53 7.57 0.35
CA VAL A 12 -14.89 7.71 -1.07
C VAL A 12 -13.72 7.38 -1.97
N GLU A 13 -14.01 7.03 -3.22
CA GLU A 13 -12.97 6.71 -4.20
C GLU A 13 -11.98 7.88 -4.34
N GLY A 14 -10.70 7.53 -4.31
CA GLY A 14 -9.63 8.53 -4.36
C GLY A 14 -9.25 9.09 -3.00
N GLN A 15 -9.93 8.71 -1.94
CA GLN A 15 -9.64 9.15 -0.58
C GLN A 15 -8.76 8.15 0.16
N GLU A 16 -7.94 8.68 1.04
CA GLU A 16 -7.13 7.89 1.95
C GLU A 16 -7.40 8.35 3.38
N ILE A 17 -7.45 7.39 4.30
CA ILE A 17 -7.47 7.71 5.73
C ILE A 17 -6.25 7.07 6.39
N THR A 18 -5.83 7.67 7.49
CA THR A 18 -4.78 7.14 8.35
C THR A 18 -5.37 6.89 9.72
N LEU A 19 -5.18 5.69 10.23
CA LEU A 19 -5.57 5.38 11.60
C LEU A 19 -4.41 4.78 12.35
N LYS A 20 -4.52 4.75 13.68
CA LYS A 20 -3.46 4.24 14.54
C LYS A 20 -3.81 2.84 15.00
N TRP A 21 -2.87 1.92 14.83
CA TRP A 21 -3.01 0.54 15.27
C TRP A 21 -1.69 0.07 15.86
N ARG A 22 -1.73 -0.41 17.09
CA ARG A 22 -0.54 -0.82 17.85
C ARG A 22 0.56 0.27 17.85
N GLY A 23 0.13 1.54 17.95
CA GLY A 23 1.05 2.67 17.99
C GLY A 23 1.63 3.11 16.64
N ASN A 24 1.26 2.47 15.54
CA ASN A 24 1.76 2.78 14.21
C ASN A 24 0.64 3.22 13.27
N PRO A 25 0.93 4.08 12.29
CA PRO A 25 -0.07 4.48 11.32
C PRO A 25 -0.39 3.35 10.35
N VAL A 26 -1.67 3.20 10.04
CA VAL A 26 -2.16 2.31 9.00
C VAL A 26 -2.84 3.18 7.96
N PHE A 27 -2.44 3.02 6.70
CA PHE A 27 -3.07 3.70 5.57
C PHE A 27 -4.17 2.82 5.00
N ILE A 28 -5.33 3.41 4.75
CA ILE A 28 -6.41 2.76 4.00
C ILE A 28 -6.74 3.69 2.85
N ARG A 29 -6.49 3.22 1.64
CA ARG A 29 -6.73 3.96 0.41
C ARG A 29 -7.86 3.32 -0.38
N HIS A 30 -8.88 4.11 -0.73
CA HIS A 30 -9.89 3.71 -1.71
C HIS A 30 -9.33 4.06 -3.09
N ARG A 31 -8.72 3.08 -3.74
CA ARG A 31 -8.02 3.29 -5.00
C ARG A 31 -8.98 3.59 -6.14
N THR A 32 -8.55 4.48 -7.03
CA THR A 32 -9.26 4.71 -8.29
C THR A 32 -8.96 3.58 -9.27
N THR A 33 -9.79 3.44 -10.30
CA THR A 33 -9.56 2.47 -11.38
C THR A 33 -8.18 2.65 -12.00
N LYS A 34 -7.76 3.90 -12.21
CA LYS A 34 -6.44 4.20 -12.78
C LYS A 34 -5.30 3.72 -11.88
N GLU A 35 -5.42 3.90 -10.57
CA GLU A 35 -4.42 3.43 -9.61
C GLU A 35 -4.29 1.91 -9.64
N ILE A 36 -5.40 1.21 -9.72
CA ILE A 36 -5.42 -0.25 -9.81
C ILE A 36 -4.79 -0.73 -11.10
N GLU A 37 -5.13 -0.10 -12.23
CA GLU A 37 -4.54 -0.42 -13.53
C GLU A 37 -3.04 -0.21 -13.54
N LEU A 38 -2.56 0.89 -12.97
CA LEU A 38 -1.13 1.16 -12.85
C LEU A 38 -0.44 0.07 -12.03
N ALA A 39 -1.02 -0.31 -10.90
CA ALA A 39 -0.46 -1.36 -10.06
C ALA A 39 -0.36 -2.69 -10.81
N LYS A 40 -1.39 -3.04 -11.56
CA LYS A 40 -1.42 -4.30 -12.32
C LYS A 40 -0.51 -4.29 -13.54
N SER A 41 -0.17 -3.12 -14.06
CA SER A 41 0.70 -3.01 -15.24
C SER A 41 2.17 -3.22 -14.93
N VAL A 42 2.55 -3.23 -13.67
CA VAL A 42 3.95 -3.37 -13.25
C VAL A 42 4.40 -4.81 -13.42
N LYS A 43 5.53 -5.00 -14.09
CA LYS A 43 6.15 -6.32 -14.24
C LYS A 43 6.97 -6.64 -13.00
N MET A 44 6.95 -7.91 -12.58
CA MET A 44 7.69 -8.33 -11.39
C MET A 44 9.18 -8.05 -11.47
N GLU A 45 9.79 -8.19 -12.65
CA GLU A 45 11.20 -7.88 -12.85
C GLU A 45 11.56 -6.40 -12.69
N GLU A 46 10.57 -5.52 -12.69
CA GLU A 46 10.78 -4.09 -12.44
C GLU A 46 10.83 -3.76 -10.96
N LEU A 47 10.44 -4.68 -10.09
CA LEU A 47 10.34 -4.42 -8.66
C LEU A 47 11.69 -4.56 -7.98
N LYS A 48 12.02 -3.56 -7.16
CA LYS A 48 13.19 -3.60 -6.28
C LYS A 48 13.02 -4.67 -5.21
N ASP A 49 11.80 -4.83 -4.69
CA ASP A 49 11.43 -5.87 -3.73
C ASP A 49 10.33 -6.74 -4.35
N PRO A 50 10.64 -7.94 -4.81
CA PRO A 50 9.66 -8.80 -5.46
C PRO A 50 8.75 -9.55 -4.49
N ILE A 51 8.93 -9.38 -3.19
CA ILE A 51 8.18 -10.10 -2.15
C ILE A 51 6.97 -9.29 -1.71
N ALA A 52 5.84 -9.94 -1.53
CA ALA A 52 4.58 -9.28 -1.21
C ALA A 52 4.60 -8.50 0.11
N ARG A 53 5.36 -8.94 1.10
CA ARG A 53 5.42 -8.34 2.43
C ARG A 53 4.02 -8.17 3.04
N SER A 54 3.25 -9.24 3.00
CA SER A 54 1.89 -9.26 3.52
C SER A 54 1.70 -10.40 4.51
N ALA A 55 1.07 -10.09 5.64
CA ALA A 55 0.71 -11.09 6.63
C ALA A 55 -0.45 -12.00 6.16
N ASN A 56 -1.06 -11.68 5.02
CA ASN A 56 -2.24 -12.39 4.51
C ASN A 56 -1.91 -13.45 3.47
N VAL A 57 -0.66 -13.54 3.06
CA VAL A 57 -0.20 -14.54 2.11
C VAL A 57 1.01 -15.28 2.69
N LYS A 58 1.37 -16.39 2.08
CA LYS A 58 2.55 -17.15 2.47
C LYS A 58 3.81 -16.31 2.34
N GLU A 59 4.74 -16.51 3.25
CA GLU A 59 6.05 -15.85 3.18
C GLU A 59 6.73 -16.20 1.86
N GLY A 60 7.28 -15.19 1.19
CA GLY A 60 7.98 -15.36 -0.07
C GLY A 60 7.11 -15.25 -1.32
N GLU A 61 5.79 -15.12 -1.16
CA GLU A 61 4.92 -14.92 -2.32
C GLU A 61 5.25 -13.61 -3.04
N PRO A 62 5.08 -13.59 -4.39
CA PRO A 62 5.45 -12.42 -5.17
C PRO A 62 4.54 -11.21 -4.89
N ALA A 63 5.10 -10.03 -5.11
CA ALA A 63 4.43 -8.76 -4.86
C ALA A 63 3.48 -8.35 -5.99
N THR A 64 2.65 -9.28 -6.46
CA THR A 64 1.57 -8.95 -7.41
C THR A 64 0.54 -8.08 -6.71
N ASP A 65 -0.25 -7.35 -7.48
CA ASP A 65 -1.31 -6.54 -6.88
C ASP A 65 -2.28 -7.40 -6.07
N GLU A 66 -2.62 -8.60 -6.57
CA GLU A 66 -3.50 -9.54 -5.89
C GLU A 66 -2.99 -9.94 -4.51
N ASN A 67 -1.68 -10.10 -4.37
CA ASN A 67 -1.06 -10.48 -3.10
C ASN A 67 -0.88 -9.30 -2.14
N ARG A 68 -1.14 -8.09 -2.59
CA ARG A 68 -1.08 -6.89 -1.77
C ARG A 68 -2.45 -6.49 -1.21
N VAL A 69 -3.51 -7.14 -1.63
CA VAL A 69 -4.89 -6.93 -1.17
C VAL A 69 -5.48 -8.23 -0.67
N VAL A 70 -6.65 -8.17 -0.05
CA VAL A 70 -7.34 -9.34 0.53
C VAL A 70 -8.71 -9.51 -0.11
N GLY A 71 -9.09 -10.78 -0.33
CA GLY A 71 -10.44 -11.12 -0.78
C GLY A 71 -10.77 -10.67 -2.18
N SER A 72 -9.78 -10.49 -3.05
CA SER A 72 -9.96 -9.96 -4.40
C SER A 72 -10.61 -8.58 -4.44
N LYS A 73 -10.62 -7.87 -3.32
CA LYS A 73 -11.19 -6.52 -3.21
C LYS A 73 -10.10 -5.50 -3.45
N GLU A 74 -9.75 -5.31 -4.71
CA GLU A 74 -8.65 -4.46 -5.15
C GLU A 74 -8.89 -2.97 -4.97
N ASN A 75 -10.14 -2.57 -4.71
CA ASN A 75 -10.49 -1.17 -4.50
C ASN A 75 -9.85 -0.59 -3.24
N PHE A 76 -9.61 -1.40 -2.23
CA PHE A 76 -9.03 -0.92 -0.97
C PHE A 76 -7.65 -1.50 -0.76
N LEU A 77 -6.69 -0.63 -0.52
CA LEU A 77 -5.32 -0.99 -0.15
C LEU A 77 -5.11 -0.63 1.32
N VAL A 78 -4.67 -1.60 2.10
CA VAL A 78 -4.43 -1.42 3.54
C VAL A 78 -2.98 -1.73 3.83
N MET A 79 -2.24 -0.77 4.38
CA MET A 79 -0.80 -0.94 4.61
C MET A 79 -0.36 -0.18 5.84
N MET A 80 0.74 -0.65 6.44
CA MET A 80 1.41 0.15 7.47
C MET A 80 2.04 1.37 6.81
N GLY A 81 1.78 2.54 7.36
CA GLY A 81 2.33 3.80 6.88
C GLY A 81 3.71 4.10 7.46
N VAL A 82 4.60 3.13 7.35
CA VAL A 82 5.95 3.22 7.92
C VAL A 82 6.96 2.87 6.84
N CYS A 83 7.76 3.87 6.44
CA CYS A 83 8.82 3.67 5.45
C CYS A 83 9.81 2.61 5.93
N THR A 84 10.09 1.63 5.08
CA THR A 84 10.94 0.50 5.44
C THR A 84 12.43 0.85 5.52
N HIS A 85 12.80 2.09 5.18
CA HIS A 85 14.17 2.55 5.33
C HIS A 85 14.49 2.88 6.80
N LEU A 86 13.91 3.96 7.33
CA LEU A 86 14.17 4.42 8.71
C LEU A 86 12.89 4.77 9.48
N GLY A 87 11.74 4.29 9.05
CA GLY A 87 10.51 4.41 9.82
C GLY A 87 9.74 5.72 9.69
N CYS A 88 10.12 6.61 8.75
CA CYS A 88 9.34 7.82 8.50
C CYS A 88 7.97 7.48 7.93
N VAL A 89 7.02 8.39 8.10
CA VAL A 89 5.66 8.22 7.57
C VAL A 89 5.61 8.82 6.16
N PRO A 90 5.33 8.01 5.12
CA PRO A 90 5.22 8.52 3.76
C PRO A 90 3.96 9.37 3.57
N PHE A 91 3.98 10.24 2.57
CA PHE A 91 2.81 10.99 2.14
C PHE A 91 2.10 10.26 1.01
N GLY A 92 0.76 10.26 1.04
CA GLY A 92 -0.03 9.87 -0.11
C GLY A 92 0.25 10.85 -1.26
N ASN A 93 0.46 10.29 -2.44
CA ASN A 93 0.78 11.07 -3.63
C ASN A 93 -0.49 11.41 -4.40
N GLN A 94 -0.90 12.67 -4.37
CA GLN A 94 -2.05 13.15 -5.12
C GLN A 94 -1.68 13.72 -6.48
N GLY A 95 -0.39 13.66 -6.82
CA GLY A 95 0.13 14.14 -8.09
C GLY A 95 1.24 13.22 -8.56
N ASP A 96 2.11 13.76 -9.38
CA ASP A 96 3.26 13.02 -9.90
C ASP A 96 4.49 13.36 -9.06
N TYR A 97 4.96 12.43 -8.26
CA TYR A 97 6.20 12.58 -7.51
C TYR A 97 7.42 12.17 -8.33
N GLY A 98 7.33 12.33 -9.61
CA GLY A 98 8.47 12.13 -10.49
C GLY A 98 8.31 10.97 -11.43
N VAL A 99 9.44 10.53 -11.92
CA VAL A 99 9.52 9.51 -12.94
C VAL A 99 10.25 8.30 -12.37
N VAL A 100 9.64 7.13 -12.49
CA VAL A 100 10.29 5.87 -12.14
C VAL A 100 10.55 5.14 -13.45
N GLU A 101 11.81 4.85 -13.75
CA GLU A 101 12.23 4.14 -14.97
C GLU A 101 11.66 4.75 -16.25
N GLY A 102 11.62 6.09 -16.32
CA GLY A 102 11.10 6.78 -17.50
C GLY A 102 9.58 6.92 -17.54
N HIS A 103 8.88 6.39 -16.56
CA HIS A 103 7.42 6.44 -16.48
C HIS A 103 7.00 7.38 -15.35
N ALA A 104 6.09 8.31 -15.66
CA ALA A 104 5.49 9.15 -14.63
C ALA A 104 4.69 8.26 -13.67
N THR A 105 4.93 8.40 -12.37
CA THR A 105 4.12 7.73 -11.37
C THR A 105 3.05 8.67 -10.89
N SER A 106 1.80 8.26 -11.05
CA SER A 106 0.64 8.98 -10.53
C SER A 106 0.08 8.17 -9.38
N GLY A 107 -0.12 8.80 -8.25
CA GLY A 107 -0.54 8.09 -7.05
C GLY A 107 0.62 7.47 -6.30
N GLY A 108 0.31 6.56 -5.37
CA GLY A 108 1.32 5.93 -4.52
C GLY A 108 1.73 6.81 -3.35
N TRP A 109 2.96 6.62 -2.86
CA TRP A 109 3.43 7.31 -1.66
C TRP A 109 4.88 7.76 -1.82
N PHE A 110 5.19 8.87 -1.15
CA PHE A 110 6.53 9.44 -1.14
C PHE A 110 7.01 9.64 0.29
N CYS A 111 8.19 9.12 0.61
CA CYS A 111 8.81 9.36 1.90
C CYS A 111 9.76 10.55 1.82
N PRO A 112 9.46 11.68 2.48
CA PRO A 112 10.26 12.88 2.36
C PRO A 112 11.62 12.80 3.08
N CYS A 113 11.80 11.84 3.97
CA CYS A 113 13.05 11.73 4.74
C CYS A 113 14.25 11.44 3.85
N HIS A 114 14.13 10.52 2.91
CA HIS A 114 15.23 10.12 2.04
C HIS A 114 14.81 9.84 0.59
N GLY A 115 13.61 10.22 0.23
CA GLY A 115 13.16 10.21 -1.16
C GLY A 115 12.67 8.86 -1.69
N SER A 116 12.27 7.93 -0.83
CA SER A 116 11.71 6.66 -1.29
C SER A 116 10.33 6.86 -1.92
N HIS A 117 10.10 6.22 -3.06
CA HIS A 117 8.84 6.23 -3.79
C HIS A 117 8.20 4.84 -3.76
N TYR A 118 6.92 4.79 -3.40
CA TYR A 118 6.11 3.57 -3.43
C TYR A 118 5.01 3.75 -4.48
N ASP A 119 4.69 2.68 -5.19
CA ASP A 119 3.65 2.72 -6.21
C ASP A 119 2.23 2.61 -5.63
N THR A 120 1.24 2.50 -6.49
CA THR A 120 -0.18 2.44 -6.08
C THR A 120 -0.58 1.14 -5.38
N ALA A 121 0.34 0.19 -5.26
CA ALA A 121 0.18 -1.00 -4.41
C ALA A 121 1.11 -0.95 -3.20
N GLY A 122 1.79 0.16 -2.95
CA GLY A 122 2.72 0.32 -1.83
C GLY A 122 4.04 -0.40 -2.01
N ARG A 123 4.41 -0.75 -3.25
CA ARG A 123 5.69 -1.41 -3.53
C ARG A 123 6.77 -0.37 -3.76
N ILE A 124 7.96 -0.62 -3.21
CA ILE A 124 9.10 0.27 -3.37
C ILE A 124 9.58 0.27 -4.83
N ARG A 125 9.69 1.47 -5.40
CA ARG A 125 10.11 1.63 -6.79
C ARG A 125 11.40 2.40 -6.91
N ARG A 126 11.65 3.35 -6.02
CA ARG A 126 12.81 4.23 -6.09
C ARG A 126 13.19 4.71 -4.70
N GLY A 127 14.48 4.92 -4.48
CA GLY A 127 15.01 5.41 -3.22
C GLY A 127 15.58 4.30 -2.35
N PRO A 128 16.03 4.66 -1.13
CA PRO A 128 16.82 3.73 -0.29
C PRO A 128 16.02 2.66 0.44
N ALA A 129 14.70 2.78 0.52
CA ALA A 129 13.89 1.79 1.24
C ALA A 129 14.10 0.39 0.64
N PRO A 130 14.36 -0.63 1.46
CA PRO A 130 14.67 -1.97 0.96
C PRO A 130 13.45 -2.81 0.65
N GLU A 131 12.30 -2.51 1.26
CA GLU A 131 11.12 -3.38 1.19
C GLU A 131 9.86 -2.60 0.88
N ASN A 132 8.87 -3.31 0.33
CA ASN A 132 7.52 -2.79 0.13
C ASN A 132 6.90 -2.43 1.48
N LEU A 133 5.94 -1.51 1.49
CA LEU A 133 5.21 -1.21 2.72
C LEU A 133 4.48 -2.45 3.20
N PHE A 134 4.58 -2.75 4.49
CA PHE A 134 4.03 -3.97 5.05
C PHE A 134 2.49 -3.95 5.06
N VAL A 135 1.88 -5.04 4.60
CA VAL A 135 0.42 -5.22 4.67
C VAL A 135 0.10 -6.02 5.93
N PRO A 136 -0.59 -5.41 6.91
CA PRO A 136 -0.92 -6.12 8.14
C PRO A 136 -1.98 -7.19 7.89
N LYS A 137 -2.14 -8.11 8.81
CA LYS A 137 -3.22 -9.08 8.74
C LYS A 137 -4.55 -8.35 8.86
N TYR A 138 -5.46 -8.58 7.91
CA TYR A 138 -6.81 -8.07 7.99
C TYR A 138 -7.75 -8.98 7.18
N GLU A 139 -9.02 -8.89 7.50
CA GLU A 139 -10.04 -9.66 6.80
C GLU A 139 -11.32 -8.84 6.64
N TYR A 140 -12.13 -9.17 5.67
CA TYR A 140 -13.44 -8.56 5.50
C TYR A 140 -14.46 -9.28 6.38
N LEU A 141 -15.12 -8.51 7.25
CA LEU A 141 -16.24 -9.01 8.05
C LEU A 141 -17.54 -8.93 7.25
N THR A 142 -17.66 -7.89 6.42
CA THR A 142 -18.75 -7.68 5.47
C THR A 142 -18.13 -7.06 4.22
N ASP A 143 -18.95 -6.73 3.22
CA ASP A 143 -18.47 -6.05 2.01
C ASP A 143 -17.85 -4.68 2.30
N THR A 144 -18.19 -4.05 3.43
CA THR A 144 -17.79 -2.70 3.77
C THR A 144 -17.05 -2.58 5.09
N LYS A 145 -16.81 -3.67 5.79
CA LYS A 145 -16.10 -3.64 7.09
C LYS A 145 -14.95 -4.61 7.11
N ILE A 146 -13.82 -4.13 7.63
CA ILE A 146 -12.62 -4.97 7.82
C ILE A 146 -12.24 -5.02 9.29
N LEU A 147 -11.55 -6.10 9.64
CA LEU A 147 -10.92 -6.29 10.95
C LEU A 147 -9.42 -6.37 10.72
N ILE A 148 -8.66 -5.45 11.32
CA ILE A 148 -7.19 -5.43 11.25
C ILE A 148 -6.63 -6.07 12.52
N GLY A 149 -5.74 -7.02 12.33
CA GLY A 149 -5.09 -7.71 13.44
C GLY A 149 -5.54 -9.13 13.71
#